data_66b2dc24eba288a6a3b5578951106345
#
_entry.id   66b2dc24eba288a6a3b5578951106345
#
_cell.length_a   1.000
_cell.length_b   1.000
_cell.length_c   1.000
_cell.angle_alpha   90.00
_cell.angle_beta   90.00
_cell.angle_gamma   90.00
#
_symmetry.space_group_name_H-M   'P 1'
#
loop_
_entity.id
_entity.type
_entity.pdbx_description
1 polymer ?
#
loop_
_entity_poly.entity_id
_entity_poly.type
_entity_poly.pdbx_seq_one_letter_code
_entity_poly.pdbx_strand_id
1 'polypeptide(L)'
;KGGELFFNFLRAFDSFHRTSYTGGSSGEASLEAGNALPKDPKKALALIDRFIRHGLTRTTVDKEGKPKANPIRVAVIVEYAQYLLPRAEIAYTSAESVETLIRVFDWASDPNINNAYVTTCLIAENLNDLNRQLVENPRSAKVQIDLPDAEQVLNFVQSITASVGDFSSICDVDRESLAQKLEGLSCIDVQNLIERAIKNQRRITMEYLREVKKEMIEKS
;
A
#
# COMPACT_ATOMS: atom_id res chain seq x y z
N LYS A 1 -7.43 7.77 14.61
CA LYS A 1 -6.80 7.29 15.87
C LYS A 1 -5.38 6.76 15.68
N GLY A 2 -5.04 6.06 14.57
CA GLY A 2 -3.67 5.55 14.34
C GLY A 2 -2.66 6.65 14.00
N GLY A 3 -3.03 7.60 13.17
CA GLY A 3 -2.17 8.74 12.81
C GLY A 3 -1.79 9.60 14.00
N GLU A 4 -2.71 9.83 14.93
CA GLU A 4 -2.48 10.63 16.13
C GLU A 4 -1.40 10.02 17.04
N LEU A 5 -1.37 8.69 17.18
CA LEU A 5 -0.34 7.99 17.96
C LEU A 5 1.04 8.15 17.33
N PHE A 6 1.12 8.06 16.00
CA PHE A 6 2.39 8.24 15.29
C PHE A 6 2.89 9.69 15.39
N PHE A 7 2.02 10.68 15.23
CA PHE A 7 2.38 12.09 15.41
C PHE A 7 2.81 12.41 16.85
N ASN A 8 2.15 11.84 17.87
CA ASN A 8 2.56 12.01 19.24
C ASN A 8 3.93 11.37 19.52
N PHE A 9 4.21 10.21 18.91
CA PHE A 9 5.53 9.60 18.96
C PHE A 9 6.59 10.50 18.30
N LEU A 10 6.33 11.05 17.12
CA LEU A 10 7.26 11.94 16.43
C LEU A 10 7.58 13.18 17.29
N ARG A 11 6.59 13.80 17.90
CA ARG A 11 6.80 14.95 18.80
C ARG A 11 7.65 14.58 20.01
N ALA A 12 7.36 13.45 20.66
CA ALA A 12 8.14 12.97 21.80
C ALA A 12 9.58 12.64 21.38
N PHE A 13 9.76 12.04 20.19
CA PHE A 13 11.07 11.70 19.66
C PHE A 13 11.91 12.94 19.38
N ASP A 14 11.36 13.97 18.75
CA ASP A 14 12.05 15.24 18.48
C ASP A 14 12.48 15.94 19.76
N SER A 15 11.63 15.98 20.77
CA SER A 15 11.97 16.60 22.05
C SER A 15 13.10 15.89 22.78
N PHE A 16 13.18 14.55 22.64
CA PHE A 16 14.20 13.73 23.32
C PHE A 16 15.56 13.73 22.59
N HIS A 17 15.56 13.69 21.25
CA HIS A 17 16.78 13.51 20.46
C HIS A 17 17.38 14.83 19.95
N ARG A 18 16.80 15.99 20.27
CA ARG A 18 17.23 17.31 19.76
C ARG A 18 17.54 17.33 18.26
N THR A 19 16.90 16.52 17.49
CA THR A 19 16.91 16.63 16.04
C THR A 19 16.13 17.90 15.73
N SER A 20 16.85 19.01 15.55
CA SER A 20 16.29 20.30 15.23
C SER A 20 15.64 20.25 13.83
N TYR A 21 14.42 19.82 13.80
CA TYR A 21 13.48 20.27 12.80
C TYR A 21 13.13 21.70 13.21
N THR A 22 13.88 22.65 12.72
CA THR A 22 13.63 24.07 12.91
C THR A 22 12.39 24.45 12.12
N GLY A 23 11.23 24.13 12.67
CA GLY A 23 9.96 24.72 12.36
C GLY A 23 9.81 25.89 13.35
N GLY A 24 9.66 27.10 12.81
CA GLY A 24 9.60 28.33 13.57
C GLY A 24 8.58 28.33 14.68
N SER A 25 8.90 29.09 15.71
CA SER A 25 8.05 29.37 16.85
C SER A 25 6.70 29.94 16.40
N SER A 26 5.66 29.28 16.74
CA SER A 26 4.34 29.75 17.18
C SER A 26 3.19 28.85 16.70
N GLY A 27 2.57 28.17 17.61
CA GLY A 27 1.13 28.08 17.85
C GLY A 27 0.21 27.35 16.86
N GLU A 28 0.66 26.89 15.67
CA GLU A 28 -0.21 26.15 14.74
C GLU A 28 0.48 24.92 14.13
N ALA A 29 0.46 23.84 14.90
CA ALA A 29 1.07 22.55 14.53
C ALA A 29 0.12 21.68 13.74
N SER A 30 -0.43 22.13 12.59
CA SER A 30 -1.42 21.29 11.91
C SER A 30 -1.08 20.82 10.50
N LEU A 31 -0.12 21.38 9.79
CA LEU A 31 0.13 20.98 8.39
C LEU A 31 1.61 20.91 7.98
N GLU A 32 2.54 21.39 8.78
CA GLU A 32 3.98 21.36 8.42
C GLU A 32 4.67 20.04 8.78
N ALA A 33 4.03 19.17 9.58
CA ALA A 33 4.55 17.84 9.89
C ALA A 33 4.75 16.94 8.65
N GLY A 34 4.03 17.18 7.57
CA GLY A 34 4.21 16.48 6.30
C GLY A 34 5.57 16.74 5.64
N ASN A 35 6.20 17.88 5.90
CA ASN A 35 7.53 18.21 5.40
C ASN A 35 8.67 17.71 6.31
N ALA A 36 8.36 17.34 7.55
CA ALA A 36 9.33 16.81 8.52
C ALA A 36 9.60 15.33 8.39
N LEU A 37 8.73 14.57 7.68
CA LEU A 37 8.91 13.14 7.50
C LEU A 37 10.05 12.86 6.50
N PRO A 38 10.92 11.87 6.81
CA PRO A 38 12.01 11.52 5.91
C PRO A 38 11.45 10.98 4.58
N LYS A 39 11.90 11.57 3.47
CA LYS A 39 11.59 11.09 2.12
C LYS A 39 12.50 9.94 1.70
N ASP A 40 13.62 9.79 2.36
CA ASP A 40 14.56 8.70 2.17
C ASP A 40 13.97 7.40 2.77
N PRO A 41 13.83 6.31 1.98
CA PRO A 41 13.18 5.08 2.42
C PRO A 41 13.87 4.44 3.63
N LYS A 42 15.20 4.49 3.70
CA LYS A 42 15.99 3.94 4.80
C LYS A 42 15.70 4.67 6.11
N LYS A 43 15.67 6.00 6.07
CA LYS A 43 15.35 6.83 7.23
C LYS A 43 13.88 6.64 7.64
N ALA A 44 12.98 6.52 6.68
CA ALA A 44 11.58 6.24 6.95
C ALA A 44 11.39 4.89 7.65
N LEU A 45 12.01 3.83 7.16
CA LEU A 45 11.96 2.51 7.80
C LEU A 45 12.63 2.49 9.18
N ALA A 46 13.72 3.24 9.37
CA ALA A 46 14.35 3.39 10.69
C ALA A 46 13.41 4.07 11.69
N LEU A 47 12.66 5.05 11.24
CA LEU A 47 11.66 5.74 12.07
C LEU A 47 10.49 4.81 12.41
N ILE A 48 10.01 4.03 11.44
CA ILE A 48 8.95 3.04 11.63
C ILE A 48 9.41 1.95 12.63
N ASP A 49 10.63 1.45 12.49
CA ASP A 49 11.20 0.47 13.43
C ASP A 49 11.18 0.98 14.88
N ARG A 50 11.63 2.21 15.09
CA ARG A 50 11.60 2.83 16.42
C ARG A 50 10.18 3.02 16.94
N PHE A 51 9.26 3.40 16.08
CA PHE A 51 7.84 3.53 16.43
C PHE A 51 7.25 2.18 16.86
N ILE A 52 7.52 1.11 16.12
CA ILE A 52 7.09 -0.23 16.47
C ILE A 52 7.64 -0.62 17.84
N ARG A 53 8.95 -0.54 18.04
CA ARG A 53 9.62 -0.94 19.29
C ARG A 53 9.16 -0.12 20.49
N HIS A 54 8.99 1.18 20.32
CA HIS A 54 8.40 2.05 21.38
C HIS A 54 6.97 1.64 21.70
N GLY A 55 6.18 1.31 20.68
CA GLY A 55 4.79 0.92 20.87
C GLY A 55 4.62 -0.44 21.56
N LEU A 56 5.60 -1.35 21.43
CA LEU A 56 5.59 -2.65 22.13
C LEU A 56 5.74 -2.50 23.65
N THR A 57 6.47 -1.48 24.11
CA THR A 57 6.71 -1.22 25.54
C THR A 57 5.61 -0.39 26.20
N ARG A 58 4.58 -0.03 25.44
CA ARG A 58 3.50 0.83 25.93
C ARG A 58 2.70 0.15 27.04
N THR A 59 2.52 0.86 28.13
CA THR A 59 1.66 0.46 29.23
C THR A 59 0.51 1.45 29.43
N THR A 60 -0.60 0.97 29.91
CA THR A 60 -1.74 1.77 30.40
C THR A 60 -1.98 1.41 31.86
N VAL A 61 -2.67 2.29 32.58
CA VAL A 61 -3.07 2.04 33.95
C VAL A 61 -4.49 1.47 33.93
N ASP A 62 -4.71 0.35 34.58
CA ASP A 62 -6.05 -0.23 34.74
C ASP A 62 -6.92 0.58 35.75
N LYS A 63 -8.14 0.13 35.96
CA LYS A 63 -9.09 0.78 36.88
C LYS A 63 -8.61 0.76 38.34
N GLU A 64 -7.67 -0.11 38.66
CA GLU A 64 -7.10 -0.29 40.00
C GLU A 64 -5.76 0.46 40.16
N GLY A 65 -5.34 1.22 39.15
CA GLY A 65 -4.07 1.97 39.16
C GLY A 65 -2.84 1.13 38.87
N LYS A 66 -2.98 -0.13 38.44
CA LYS A 66 -1.85 -1.01 38.13
C LYS A 66 -1.44 -0.88 36.67
N PRO A 67 -0.12 -0.91 36.34
CA PRO A 67 0.35 -0.88 35.00
C PRO A 67 -0.05 -2.17 34.27
N LYS A 68 -0.71 -2.03 33.11
CA LYS A 68 -1.12 -3.10 32.22
C LYS A 68 -0.48 -2.89 30.85
N ALA A 69 0.13 -3.94 30.29
CA ALA A 69 0.64 -3.91 28.93
C ALA A 69 -0.48 -3.59 27.93
N ASN A 70 -0.24 -2.61 27.10
CA ASN A 70 -1.17 -2.20 26.03
C ASN A 70 -0.39 -1.91 24.76
N PRO A 71 0.16 -2.96 24.11
CA PRO A 71 0.94 -2.80 22.90
C PRO A 71 0.07 -2.22 21.78
N ILE A 72 0.71 -1.47 20.90
CA ILE A 72 0.05 -0.92 19.73
C ILE A 72 -0.31 -2.03 18.73
N ARG A 73 -1.33 -1.75 17.90
CA ARG A 73 -1.65 -2.53 16.71
C ARG A 73 -1.21 -1.75 15.50
N VAL A 74 -0.33 -2.31 14.69
CA VAL A 74 0.29 -1.62 13.55
C VAL A 74 0.26 -2.51 12.32
N ALA A 75 -0.16 -1.94 11.20
CA ALA A 75 0.10 -2.49 9.88
C ALA A 75 1.06 -1.55 9.14
N VAL A 76 2.20 -2.08 8.72
CA VAL A 76 3.15 -1.39 7.84
C VAL A 76 2.89 -1.87 6.43
N ILE A 77 2.47 -0.97 5.56
CA ILE A 77 2.20 -1.26 4.15
C ILE A 77 3.27 -0.56 3.32
N VAL A 78 3.98 -1.34 2.54
CA VAL A 78 5.03 -0.87 1.62
C VAL A 78 4.57 -1.16 0.21
N GLU A 79 4.14 -0.12 -0.48
CA GLU A 79 3.81 -0.19 -1.91
C GLU A 79 5.09 -0.15 -2.75
N TYR A 80 5.04 -0.76 -3.92
CA TYR A 80 6.18 -0.85 -4.84
C TYR A 80 7.42 -1.46 -4.18
N ALA A 81 7.23 -2.49 -3.38
CA ALA A 81 8.28 -3.11 -2.57
C ALA A 81 9.46 -3.63 -3.42
N GLN A 82 9.26 -3.93 -4.70
CA GLN A 82 10.30 -4.33 -5.64
C GLN A 82 11.39 -3.27 -5.83
N TYR A 83 11.08 -1.98 -5.68
CA TYR A 83 12.09 -0.91 -5.78
C TYR A 83 12.87 -0.73 -4.48
N LEU A 84 12.31 -1.17 -3.36
CA LEU A 84 12.96 -1.10 -2.05
C LEU A 84 13.79 -2.34 -1.75
N LEU A 85 13.28 -3.50 -2.15
CA LEU A 85 13.82 -4.84 -1.88
C LEU A 85 13.92 -5.65 -3.19
N PRO A 86 14.70 -5.15 -4.18
CA PRO A 86 14.76 -5.75 -5.51
C PRO A 86 15.37 -7.15 -5.48
N ARG A 87 15.00 -7.95 -6.46
CA ARG A 87 15.69 -9.20 -6.77
C ARG A 87 17.06 -8.90 -7.33
N ALA A 88 18.06 -9.02 -6.49
CA ALA A 88 19.45 -8.90 -6.90
C ALA A 88 20.29 -9.93 -6.15
N GLU A 89 21.39 -10.36 -6.75
CA GLU A 89 22.42 -11.09 -6.03
C GLU A 89 23.09 -10.18 -5.02
N ILE A 90 23.47 -10.71 -3.85
CA ILE A 90 24.05 -9.93 -2.76
C ILE A 90 25.25 -9.11 -3.24
N ALA A 91 26.05 -9.66 -4.17
CA ALA A 91 27.22 -8.99 -4.72
C ALA A 91 26.89 -7.70 -5.51
N TYR A 92 25.68 -7.57 -6.03
CA TYR A 92 25.22 -6.42 -6.82
C TYR A 92 24.17 -5.58 -6.09
N THR A 93 23.87 -5.93 -4.84
CA THR A 93 22.89 -5.21 -4.04
C THR A 93 23.57 -4.01 -3.36
N SER A 94 22.95 -2.84 -3.41
CA SER A 94 23.48 -1.68 -2.70
C SER A 94 23.45 -1.92 -1.18
N ALA A 95 24.39 -1.30 -0.46
CA ALA A 95 24.43 -1.40 1.00
C ALA A 95 23.11 -0.93 1.65
N GLU A 96 22.41 0.01 1.03
CA GLU A 96 21.13 0.52 1.48
C GLU A 96 20.00 -0.53 1.36
N SER A 97 19.98 -1.26 0.25
CA SER A 97 19.00 -2.34 0.06
C SER A 97 19.28 -3.51 1.00
N VAL A 98 20.54 -3.82 1.27
CA VAL A 98 20.92 -4.86 2.25
C VAL A 98 20.48 -4.46 3.67
N GLU A 99 20.71 -3.22 4.09
CA GLU A 99 20.27 -2.75 5.41
C GLU A 99 18.73 -2.79 5.54
N THR A 100 18.03 -2.42 4.48
CA THR A 100 16.57 -2.49 4.42
C THR A 100 16.08 -3.93 4.54
N LEU A 101 16.70 -4.86 3.81
CA LEU A 101 16.38 -6.28 3.84
C LEU A 101 16.60 -6.87 5.24
N ILE A 102 17.74 -6.57 5.88
CA ILE A 102 18.04 -7.02 7.25
C ILE A 102 16.96 -6.52 8.21
N ARG A 103 16.54 -5.26 8.11
CA ARG A 103 15.51 -4.67 8.97
C ARG A 103 14.16 -5.38 8.83
N VAL A 104 13.76 -5.68 7.60
CA VAL A 104 12.51 -6.42 7.35
C VAL A 104 12.60 -7.84 7.91
N PHE A 105 13.76 -8.49 7.79
CA PHE A 105 13.98 -9.81 8.42
C PHE A 105 13.97 -9.74 9.93
N ASP A 106 14.53 -8.70 10.53
CA ASP A 106 14.49 -8.49 11.97
C ASP A 106 13.03 -8.37 12.44
N TRP A 107 12.18 -7.63 11.73
CA TRP A 107 10.76 -7.55 12.07
C TRP A 107 10.07 -8.93 12.01
N ALA A 108 10.38 -9.72 10.98
CA ALA A 108 9.83 -11.06 10.85
C ALA A 108 10.38 -12.05 11.88
N SER A 109 11.55 -11.78 12.48
CA SER A 109 12.27 -12.69 13.36
C SER A 109 12.17 -12.35 14.84
N ASP A 110 11.91 -11.08 15.16
CA ASP A 110 11.83 -10.58 16.56
C ASP A 110 10.62 -11.18 17.28
N PRO A 111 10.82 -11.97 18.35
CA PRO A 111 9.71 -12.58 19.09
C PRO A 111 8.76 -11.55 19.69
N ASN A 112 9.25 -10.36 20.06
CA ASN A 112 8.42 -9.32 20.63
C ASN A 112 7.47 -8.73 19.57
N ILE A 113 7.94 -8.60 18.33
CA ILE A 113 7.11 -8.14 17.20
C ILE A 113 6.12 -9.24 16.81
N ASN A 114 6.56 -10.50 16.72
CA ASN A 114 5.71 -11.62 16.33
C ASN A 114 4.59 -11.93 17.34
N ASN A 115 4.83 -11.68 18.62
CA ASN A 115 3.83 -11.85 19.67
C ASN A 115 2.93 -10.62 19.86
N ALA A 116 3.19 -9.55 19.09
CA ALA A 116 2.38 -8.34 19.08
C ALA A 116 1.48 -8.27 17.84
N TYR A 117 0.58 -7.29 17.84
CA TYR A 117 -0.31 -7.05 16.70
C TYR A 117 0.39 -6.16 15.65
N VAL A 118 1.53 -6.63 15.14
CA VAL A 118 2.29 -5.94 14.08
C VAL A 118 2.27 -6.80 12.82
N THR A 119 1.85 -6.21 11.72
CA THR A 119 1.80 -6.87 10.41
C THR A 119 2.55 -6.02 9.41
N THR A 120 3.42 -6.64 8.61
CA THR A 120 4.10 -5.99 7.50
C THR A 120 3.58 -6.57 6.18
N CYS A 121 3.02 -5.70 5.34
CA CYS A 121 2.53 -6.04 4.02
C CYS A 121 3.44 -5.40 2.96
N LEU A 122 4.07 -6.21 2.14
CA LEU A 122 4.87 -5.78 1.00
C LEU A 122 4.04 -6.00 -0.27
N ILE A 123 3.76 -4.93 -0.99
CA ILE A 123 2.97 -4.96 -2.23
C ILE A 123 3.94 -4.80 -3.39
N ALA A 124 3.93 -5.74 -4.31
CA ALA A 124 4.75 -5.75 -5.52
C ALA A 124 3.91 -6.20 -6.71
N GLU A 125 4.26 -5.75 -7.89
CA GLU A 125 3.60 -6.16 -9.13
C GLU A 125 3.85 -7.65 -9.43
N ASN A 126 5.08 -8.12 -9.17
CA ASN A 126 5.45 -9.50 -9.36
C ASN A 126 6.34 -9.97 -8.19
N LEU A 127 6.03 -11.15 -7.61
CA LEU A 127 6.86 -11.74 -6.55
C LEU A 127 8.30 -12.05 -7.01
N ASN A 128 8.49 -12.31 -8.31
CA ASN A 128 9.81 -12.56 -8.87
C ASN A 128 10.72 -11.34 -8.88
N ASP A 129 10.19 -10.13 -8.74
CA ASP A 129 10.95 -8.89 -8.70
C ASP A 129 11.46 -8.56 -7.29
N LEU A 130 10.92 -9.24 -6.28
CA LEU A 130 11.35 -9.12 -4.90
C LEU A 130 12.57 -10.00 -4.59
N ASN A 131 13.31 -9.60 -3.57
CA ASN A 131 14.45 -10.35 -3.08
C ASN A 131 14.03 -11.81 -2.74
N ARG A 132 14.77 -12.77 -3.31
CA ARG A 132 14.45 -14.19 -3.21
C ARG A 132 14.42 -14.69 -1.75
N GLN A 133 15.34 -14.22 -0.92
CA GLN A 133 15.40 -14.63 0.49
C GLN A 133 14.15 -14.18 1.26
N LEU A 134 13.55 -13.05 0.88
CA LEU A 134 12.31 -12.56 1.45
C LEU A 134 11.11 -13.40 1.00
N VAL A 135 11.03 -13.67 -0.31
CA VAL A 135 9.95 -14.45 -0.90
C VAL A 135 9.95 -15.90 -0.41
N GLU A 136 11.14 -16.51 -0.26
CA GLU A 136 11.29 -17.90 0.20
C GLU A 136 11.34 -18.04 1.72
N ASN A 137 11.27 -16.94 2.47
CA ASN A 137 11.29 -17.00 3.93
C ASN A 137 10.05 -17.74 4.45
N PRO A 138 10.19 -18.75 5.31
CA PRO A 138 9.07 -19.50 5.86
C PRO A 138 8.12 -18.66 6.73
N ARG A 139 8.53 -17.44 7.14
CA ARG A 139 7.70 -16.48 7.88
C ARG A 139 6.96 -15.50 6.98
N SER A 140 7.18 -15.57 5.65
CA SER A 140 6.49 -14.75 4.66
C SER A 140 5.29 -15.52 4.11
N ALA A 141 4.09 -14.99 4.31
CA ALA A 141 2.90 -15.45 3.61
C ALA A 141 2.83 -14.79 2.23
N LYS A 142 2.58 -15.57 1.20
CA LYS A 142 2.40 -15.09 -0.16
C LYS A 142 0.91 -15.01 -0.46
N VAL A 143 0.47 -13.84 -0.86
CA VAL A 143 -0.92 -13.61 -1.28
C VAL A 143 -0.87 -13.11 -2.71
N GLN A 144 -1.45 -13.87 -3.61
CA GLN A 144 -1.65 -13.45 -4.99
C GLN A 144 -3.03 -12.80 -5.10
N ILE A 145 -3.09 -11.65 -5.76
CA ILE A 145 -4.33 -10.98 -6.11
C ILE A 145 -4.55 -11.24 -7.59
N ASP A 146 -5.53 -12.08 -7.88
CA ASP A 146 -5.91 -12.40 -9.25
C ASP A 146 -6.66 -11.24 -9.91
N LEU A 147 -6.72 -11.25 -11.23
CA LEU A 147 -7.56 -10.32 -11.97
C LEU A 147 -9.03 -10.54 -11.60
N PRO A 148 -9.85 -9.48 -11.63
CA PRO A 148 -11.26 -9.58 -11.24
C PRO A 148 -12.02 -10.52 -12.19
N ASP A 149 -12.91 -11.31 -11.62
CA ASP A 149 -13.86 -12.12 -12.36
C ASP A 149 -15.01 -11.26 -12.94
N ALA A 150 -15.88 -11.88 -13.73
CA ALA A 150 -16.98 -11.18 -14.38
C ALA A 150 -17.96 -10.52 -13.39
N GLU A 151 -18.19 -11.12 -12.21
CA GLU A 151 -19.07 -10.56 -11.18
C GLU A 151 -18.43 -9.34 -10.52
N GLN A 152 -17.14 -9.40 -10.21
CA GLN A 152 -16.38 -8.28 -9.66
C GLN A 152 -16.28 -7.13 -10.66
N VAL A 153 -16.04 -7.45 -11.95
CA VAL A 153 -16.06 -6.44 -13.03
C VAL A 153 -17.44 -5.81 -13.15
N LEU A 154 -18.52 -6.59 -13.07
CA LEU A 154 -19.90 -6.06 -13.11
C LEU A 154 -20.16 -5.07 -11.97
N ASN A 155 -19.84 -5.45 -10.74
CA ASN A 155 -19.98 -4.59 -9.58
C ASN A 155 -19.16 -3.30 -9.72
N PHE A 156 -17.95 -3.42 -10.26
CA PHE A 156 -17.08 -2.28 -10.51
C PHE A 156 -17.66 -1.36 -11.60
N VAL A 157 -18.08 -1.90 -12.73
CA VAL A 157 -18.74 -1.15 -13.83
C VAL A 157 -19.99 -0.44 -13.31
N GLN A 158 -20.82 -1.08 -12.51
CA GLN A 158 -21.99 -0.46 -11.89
C GLN A 158 -21.59 0.73 -11.02
N SER A 159 -20.54 0.61 -10.22
CA SER A 159 -20.07 1.66 -9.32
C SER A 159 -19.57 2.90 -10.09
N ILE A 160 -18.72 2.70 -11.11
CA ILE A 160 -18.13 3.80 -11.89
C ILE A 160 -19.15 4.45 -12.86
N THR A 161 -20.18 3.70 -13.26
CA THR A 161 -21.26 4.22 -14.13
C THR A 161 -22.49 4.68 -13.35
N ALA A 162 -22.46 4.67 -12.02
CA ALA A 162 -23.59 5.10 -11.19
C ALA A 162 -23.99 6.57 -11.40
N SER A 163 -23.02 7.43 -11.72
CA SER A 163 -23.24 8.84 -12.02
C SER A 163 -23.69 9.12 -13.47
N VAL A 164 -23.62 8.09 -14.34
CA VAL A 164 -24.06 8.21 -15.73
C VAL A 164 -25.57 7.93 -15.79
N GLY A 165 -26.35 8.93 -16.14
CA GLY A 165 -27.81 8.85 -16.09
C GLY A 165 -28.40 7.75 -16.96
N ASP A 166 -27.97 7.65 -18.22
CA ASP A 166 -28.38 6.62 -19.15
C ASP A 166 -27.19 5.86 -19.71
N PHE A 167 -26.99 4.63 -19.21
CA PHE A 167 -25.90 3.77 -19.65
C PHE A 167 -26.02 3.37 -21.12
N SER A 168 -27.24 3.24 -21.63
CA SER A 168 -27.49 2.88 -23.05
C SER A 168 -27.03 3.99 -24.02
N SER A 169 -26.86 5.21 -23.53
CA SER A 169 -26.33 6.32 -24.35
C SER A 169 -24.83 6.18 -24.63
N ILE A 170 -24.08 5.49 -23.76
CA ILE A 170 -22.62 5.31 -23.87
C ILE A 170 -22.20 3.92 -24.27
N CYS A 171 -23.08 2.90 -24.15
CA CYS A 171 -22.75 1.51 -24.43
C CYS A 171 -23.88 0.82 -25.21
N ASP A 172 -23.49 0.04 -26.23
CA ASP A 172 -24.44 -0.72 -27.06
C ASP A 172 -24.83 -2.06 -26.43
N VAL A 173 -24.15 -2.48 -25.38
CA VAL A 173 -24.44 -3.74 -24.66
C VAL A 173 -24.81 -3.42 -23.21
N ASP A 174 -25.58 -4.32 -22.59
CA ASP A 174 -25.89 -4.22 -21.16
C ASP A 174 -24.63 -4.40 -20.30
N ARG A 175 -24.74 -4.04 -19.01
CA ARG A 175 -23.62 -4.07 -18.09
C ARG A 175 -23.07 -5.47 -17.86
N GLU A 176 -23.93 -6.47 -17.83
CA GLU A 176 -23.58 -7.87 -17.66
C GLU A 176 -22.75 -8.38 -18.85
N SER A 177 -23.22 -8.12 -20.06
CA SER A 177 -22.47 -8.47 -21.29
C SER A 177 -21.15 -7.73 -21.39
N LEU A 178 -21.12 -6.44 -20.99
CA LEU A 178 -19.90 -5.66 -20.93
C LEU A 178 -18.89 -6.27 -19.94
N ALA A 179 -19.34 -6.62 -18.73
CA ALA A 179 -18.49 -7.23 -17.71
C ALA A 179 -17.85 -8.54 -18.18
N GLN A 180 -18.63 -9.42 -18.80
CA GLN A 180 -18.13 -10.67 -19.39
C GLN A 180 -17.06 -10.41 -20.47
N LYS A 181 -17.22 -9.36 -21.26
CA LYS A 181 -16.23 -9.03 -22.30
C LYS A 181 -14.96 -8.39 -21.73
N LEU A 182 -15.07 -7.74 -20.58
CA LEU A 182 -13.94 -7.10 -19.89
C LEU A 182 -13.25 -8.02 -18.88
N GLU A 183 -13.75 -9.22 -18.67
CA GLU A 183 -13.10 -10.25 -17.85
C GLU A 183 -11.65 -10.45 -18.30
N GLY A 184 -10.73 -10.56 -17.33
CA GLY A 184 -9.30 -10.66 -17.57
C GLY A 184 -8.57 -9.32 -17.74
N LEU A 185 -9.27 -8.19 -17.58
CA LEU A 185 -8.66 -6.87 -17.45
C LEU A 185 -8.62 -6.43 -15.98
N SER A 186 -7.65 -5.59 -15.63
CA SER A 186 -7.63 -4.97 -14.30
C SER A 186 -8.75 -3.95 -14.13
N CYS A 187 -9.15 -3.66 -12.89
CA CYS A 187 -10.14 -2.60 -12.63
C CYS A 187 -9.71 -1.25 -13.20
N ILE A 188 -8.40 -0.95 -13.17
CA ILE A 188 -7.84 0.29 -13.73
C ILE A 188 -8.03 0.33 -15.25
N ASP A 189 -7.78 -0.79 -15.93
CA ASP A 189 -7.97 -0.87 -17.39
C ASP A 189 -9.44 -0.72 -17.77
N VAL A 190 -10.33 -1.35 -17.01
CA VAL A 190 -11.78 -1.20 -17.17
C VAL A 190 -12.21 0.25 -16.98
N GLN A 191 -11.72 0.91 -15.94
CA GLN A 191 -11.99 2.32 -15.68
C GLN A 191 -11.49 3.21 -16.82
N ASN A 192 -10.23 3.05 -17.21
CA ASN A 192 -9.61 3.82 -18.30
C ASN A 192 -10.37 3.67 -19.61
N LEU A 193 -10.84 2.45 -19.92
CA LEU A 193 -11.61 2.17 -21.13
C LEU A 193 -12.93 2.96 -21.12
N ILE A 194 -13.68 2.88 -20.02
CA ILE A 194 -14.98 3.55 -19.89
C ILE A 194 -14.81 5.08 -19.87
N GLU A 195 -13.87 5.60 -19.08
CA GLU A 195 -13.59 7.05 -19.01
C GLU A 195 -13.13 7.61 -20.36
N ARG A 196 -12.30 6.86 -21.09
CA ARG A 196 -11.84 7.25 -22.44
C ARG A 196 -13.01 7.31 -23.43
N ALA A 197 -13.93 6.35 -23.35
CA ALA A 197 -15.12 6.34 -24.20
C ALA A 197 -16.02 7.55 -23.89
N ILE A 198 -16.28 7.82 -22.60
CA ILE A 198 -17.09 8.97 -22.15
C ILE A 198 -16.43 10.29 -22.58
N LYS A 199 -15.14 10.46 -22.30
CA LYS A 199 -14.40 11.70 -22.61
C LYS A 199 -14.36 12.01 -24.11
N ASN A 200 -14.21 10.97 -24.93
CA ASN A 200 -14.17 11.12 -26.38
C ASN A 200 -15.56 11.10 -27.03
N GLN A 201 -16.62 11.02 -26.24
CA GLN A 201 -18.01 10.90 -26.74
C GLN A 201 -18.18 9.73 -27.73
N ARG A 202 -17.36 8.67 -27.56
CA ARG A 202 -17.39 7.48 -28.42
C ARG A 202 -18.20 6.40 -27.72
N ARG A 203 -19.19 5.84 -28.40
CA ARG A 203 -19.96 4.72 -27.85
C ARG A 203 -19.09 3.47 -27.72
N ILE A 204 -19.32 2.75 -26.65
CA ILE A 204 -18.69 1.45 -26.38
C ILE A 204 -19.42 0.39 -27.21
N THR A 205 -18.88 0.10 -28.39
CA THR A 205 -19.37 -0.93 -29.31
C THR A 205 -18.59 -2.20 -29.14
N MET A 206 -19.07 -3.33 -29.66
CA MET A 206 -18.33 -4.60 -29.67
C MET A 206 -17.02 -4.51 -30.44
N GLU A 207 -16.95 -3.70 -31.49
CA GLU A 207 -15.71 -3.46 -32.24
C GLU A 207 -14.69 -2.68 -31.41
N TYR A 208 -15.15 -1.62 -30.75
CA TYR A 208 -14.30 -0.83 -29.85
C TYR A 208 -13.72 -1.69 -28.71
N LEU A 209 -14.53 -2.56 -28.09
CA LEU A 209 -14.06 -3.48 -27.05
C LEU A 209 -12.99 -4.44 -27.55
N ARG A 210 -13.14 -4.99 -28.76
CA ARG A 210 -12.15 -5.88 -29.37
C ARG A 210 -10.85 -5.16 -29.66
N GLU A 211 -10.94 -3.96 -30.22
CA GLU A 211 -9.78 -3.13 -30.55
C GLU A 211 -8.97 -2.79 -29.29
N VAL A 212 -9.64 -2.26 -28.27
CA VAL A 212 -8.99 -1.85 -27.02
C VAL A 212 -8.44 -3.05 -26.24
N LYS A 213 -9.19 -4.16 -26.17
CA LYS A 213 -8.69 -5.38 -25.49
C LYS A 213 -7.46 -5.94 -26.17
N LYS A 214 -7.41 -5.93 -27.52
CA LYS A 214 -6.23 -6.32 -28.26
C LYS A 214 -5.04 -5.41 -27.97
N GLU A 215 -5.24 -4.09 -27.97
CA GLU A 215 -4.19 -3.11 -27.64
C GLU A 215 -3.63 -3.30 -26.23
N MET A 216 -4.48 -3.62 -25.26
CA MET A 216 -4.06 -3.84 -23.87
C MET A 216 -3.26 -5.13 -23.70
N ILE A 217 -3.68 -6.22 -24.35
CA ILE A 217 -2.97 -7.51 -24.29
C ILE A 217 -1.61 -7.42 -24.98
N GLU A 218 -1.49 -6.67 -26.08
CA GLU A 218 -0.22 -6.50 -26.80
C GLU A 218 0.80 -5.63 -26.03
N LYS A 219 0.36 -4.86 -25.02
CA LYS A 219 1.21 -3.99 -24.19
C LYS A 219 1.61 -4.63 -22.85
N SER A 220 0.99 -5.71 -22.44
CA SER A 220 1.31 -6.43 -21.21
C SER A 220 2.32 -7.56 -21.46
#